data_74bd837eb186820229d67e7aa00f24cd
#
_entry.id   74bd837eb186820229d67e7aa00f24cd
#
_cell.length_a   1.000
_cell.length_b   1.000
_cell.length_c   1.000
_cell.angle_alpha   90.00
_cell.angle_beta   90.00
_cell.angle_gamma   90.00
#
_symmetry.space_group_name_H-M   'P 1'
#
loop_
_entity.id
_entity.type
_entity.pdbx_description
1 polymer ?
#
loop_
_entity_poly.entity_id
_entity_poly.type
_entity_poly.pdbx_seq_one_letter_code
_entity_poly.pdbx_strand_id
1 'polypeptide(L)'
;RPISFYPRWDFLILAANQLCTHLDKLKDYSKGDFNPIVGIRVAVPTSTPIDPGHQHKADYSKEFKSMLKYVEVVNLEKPEDIIPAYKKFLEPNAKPTVFVEYVERYGY
;
A
#
# COMPACT_ATOMS: atom_id res chain seq x y z
N ARG A 1 14.47 -5.48 0.79
CA ARG A 1 13.36 -4.52 0.65
C ARG A 1 12.37 -4.74 1.78
N PRO A 2 12.25 -3.81 2.72
CA PRO A 2 11.33 -3.98 3.83
C PRO A 2 9.87 -3.93 3.37
N ILE A 3 9.03 -4.67 4.08
CA ILE A 3 7.58 -4.64 3.87
C ILE A 3 6.94 -4.42 5.23
N SER A 4 6.16 -3.35 5.35
CA SER A 4 5.36 -3.10 6.55
C SER A 4 3.91 -3.48 6.30
N PHE A 5 3.18 -3.76 7.37
CA PHE A 5 1.79 -4.16 7.28
C PHE A 5 0.90 -3.29 8.17
N TYR A 6 -0.12 -2.73 7.57
CA TYR A 6 -1.16 -1.98 8.25
C TYR A 6 -2.49 -2.74 8.08
N PRO A 7 -3.09 -3.24 9.16
CA PRO A 7 -4.28 -4.07 9.05
C PRO A 7 -5.51 -3.33 8.51
N ARG A 8 -5.48 -1.98 8.56
CA ARG A 8 -6.58 -1.14 8.10
C ARG A 8 -6.06 0.19 7.57
N TRP A 9 -6.79 0.79 6.65
CA TRP A 9 -6.42 2.08 6.06
C TRP A 9 -6.32 3.22 7.07
N ASP A 10 -7.19 3.23 8.07
CA ASP A 10 -7.16 4.30 9.08
C ASP A 10 -5.85 4.32 9.86
N PHE A 11 -5.20 3.17 10.04
CA PHE A 11 -3.87 3.14 10.64
C PHE A 11 -2.79 3.64 9.68
N LEU A 12 -2.91 3.38 8.38
CA LEU A 12 -1.96 3.93 7.40
C LEU A 12 -2.10 5.45 7.27
N ILE A 13 -3.31 5.99 7.45
CA ILE A 13 -3.53 7.44 7.44
C ILE A 13 -2.65 8.14 8.47
N LEU A 14 -2.38 7.53 9.61
CA LEU A 14 -1.48 8.11 10.62
C LEU A 14 -0.06 8.30 10.07
N ALA A 15 0.32 7.55 9.08
CA ALA A 15 1.62 7.65 8.41
C ALA A 15 1.54 8.37 7.06
N ALA A 16 0.45 9.07 6.78
CA ALA A 16 0.25 9.73 5.49
C ALA A 16 1.35 10.75 5.18
N ASN A 17 1.81 11.48 6.20
CA ASN A 17 2.90 12.43 6.02
C ASN A 17 4.18 11.72 5.56
N GLN A 18 4.56 10.63 6.22
CA GLN A 18 5.76 9.87 5.85
C GLN A 18 5.64 9.28 4.46
N LEU A 19 4.45 8.87 4.08
CA LEU A 19 4.20 8.28 2.76
C LEU A 19 4.19 9.34 1.66
N CYS A 20 3.41 10.42 1.83
CA CYS A 20 3.14 11.39 0.77
C CYS A 20 4.20 12.47 0.66
N THR A 21 4.79 12.90 1.79
CA THR A 21 5.75 14.00 1.78
C THR A 21 7.20 13.55 1.94
N HIS A 22 7.43 12.31 2.34
CA HIS A 22 8.79 11.75 2.45
C HIS A 22 9.02 10.66 1.41
N LEU A 23 8.43 9.49 1.55
CA LEU A 23 8.70 8.35 0.65
C LEU A 23 8.45 8.71 -0.81
N ASP A 24 7.34 9.37 -1.09
CA ASP A 24 6.94 9.76 -2.45
C ASP A 24 7.86 10.82 -3.08
N LYS A 25 8.61 11.55 -2.26
CA LYS A 25 9.43 12.68 -2.69
C LYS A 25 10.93 12.47 -2.53
N LEU A 26 11.34 11.50 -1.74
CA LEU A 26 12.73 11.34 -1.31
C LEU A 26 13.72 11.19 -2.48
N LYS A 27 13.33 10.45 -3.50
CA LYS A 27 14.14 10.29 -4.70
C LYS A 27 14.42 11.65 -5.36
N ASP A 28 13.42 12.50 -5.47
CA ASP A 28 13.56 13.82 -6.07
C ASP A 28 14.37 14.76 -5.19
N TYR A 29 14.10 14.81 -3.88
CA TYR A 29 14.88 15.62 -2.94
C TYR A 29 16.36 15.34 -3.00
N SER A 30 16.68 14.05 -3.04
CA SER A 30 18.07 13.59 -2.98
C SER A 30 18.74 13.57 -4.34
N LYS A 31 18.06 13.98 -5.39
CA LYS A 31 18.54 13.89 -6.78
C LYS A 31 18.97 12.47 -7.15
N GLY A 32 18.21 11.48 -6.66
CA GLY A 32 18.46 10.07 -6.93
C GLY A 32 19.40 9.37 -5.95
N ASP A 33 20.00 10.08 -5.01
CA ASP A 33 20.93 9.48 -4.03
C ASP A 33 20.21 8.50 -3.09
N PHE A 34 18.95 8.80 -2.74
CA PHE A 34 18.12 7.93 -1.91
C PHE A 34 16.87 7.53 -2.69
N ASN A 35 16.72 6.25 -2.90
CA ASN A 35 15.55 5.68 -3.56
C ASN A 35 15.17 4.39 -2.85
N PRO A 36 14.64 4.49 -1.60
CA PRO A 36 14.27 3.31 -0.84
C PRO A 36 13.07 2.63 -1.48
N ILE A 37 13.16 1.33 -1.67
CA ILE A 37 12.08 0.52 -2.23
C ILE A 37 11.40 -0.19 -1.06
N VAL A 38 10.28 0.34 -0.63
CA VAL A 38 9.51 -0.15 0.51
C VAL A 38 8.17 -0.68 0.03
N GLY A 39 7.79 -1.85 0.51
CA GLY A 39 6.44 -2.38 0.32
C GLY A 39 5.58 -2.05 1.52
N ILE A 40 4.36 -1.64 1.28
CA ILE A 40 3.39 -1.34 2.33
C ILE A 40 2.14 -2.16 2.02
N ARG A 41 1.82 -3.11 2.90
CA ARG A 41 0.58 -3.87 2.78
C ARG A 41 -0.48 -3.18 3.63
N VAL A 42 -1.66 -2.99 3.06
CA VAL A 42 -2.80 -2.44 3.78
C VAL A 42 -4.04 -3.26 3.43
N ALA A 43 -4.85 -3.60 4.43
CA ALA A 43 -6.04 -4.42 4.23
C ALA A 43 -7.31 -3.58 4.32
N VAL A 44 -8.28 -3.93 3.47
CA VAL A 44 -9.64 -3.42 3.55
C VAL A 44 -10.48 -4.48 4.26
N PRO A 45 -10.91 -4.23 5.51
CA PRO A 45 -11.67 -5.21 6.27
C PRO A 45 -13.10 -5.37 5.76
N THR A 46 -13.71 -6.45 6.21
CA THR A 46 -15.13 -6.72 6.02
C THR A 46 -15.78 -7.00 7.37
N SER A 47 -17.09 -7.20 7.39
CA SER A 47 -17.81 -7.50 8.62
C SER A 47 -17.64 -8.95 9.09
N THR A 48 -17.05 -9.81 8.28
CA THR A 48 -16.81 -11.21 8.60
C THR A 48 -15.32 -11.54 8.45
N PRO A 49 -14.77 -12.44 9.28
CA PRO A 49 -15.39 -13.12 10.42
C PRO A 49 -15.59 -12.22 11.64
N ILE A 50 -14.94 -11.07 11.68
CA ILE A 50 -15.04 -10.11 12.79
C ILE A 50 -15.33 -8.74 12.20
N ASP A 51 -16.37 -8.09 12.70
CA ASP A 51 -16.68 -6.72 12.29
C ASP A 51 -15.81 -5.74 13.11
N PRO A 52 -14.90 -5.01 12.45
CA PRO A 52 -14.00 -4.07 13.14
C PRO A 52 -14.67 -2.76 13.54
N GLY A 53 -15.91 -2.52 13.10
CA GLY A 53 -16.61 -1.27 13.29
C GLY A 53 -16.56 -0.38 12.05
N HIS A 54 -17.51 0.53 11.99
CA HIS A 54 -17.73 1.38 10.81
C HIS A 54 -16.49 2.20 10.42
N GLN A 55 -15.78 2.74 11.41
CA GLN A 55 -14.63 3.62 11.18
C GLN A 55 -13.40 2.91 10.62
N HIS A 56 -13.39 1.58 10.59
CA HIS A 56 -12.23 0.79 10.16
C HIS A 56 -12.39 0.11 8.79
N LYS A 57 -13.51 0.35 8.08
CA LYS A 57 -13.84 -0.39 6.86
C LYS A 57 -13.59 0.35 5.56
N ALA A 58 -13.08 1.57 5.63
CA ALA A 58 -12.90 2.37 4.43
C ALA A 58 -11.76 1.84 3.54
N ASP A 59 -11.90 2.07 2.25
CA ASP A 59 -10.84 1.87 1.26
C ASP A 59 -10.46 3.25 0.71
N TYR A 60 -9.25 3.69 1.03
CA TYR A 60 -8.74 4.99 0.55
C TYR A 60 -7.74 4.84 -0.60
N SER A 61 -7.74 3.71 -1.29
CA SER A 61 -6.79 3.47 -2.39
C SER A 61 -6.90 4.52 -3.49
N LYS A 62 -8.11 4.92 -3.85
CA LYS A 62 -8.35 5.93 -4.88
C LYS A 62 -7.77 7.29 -4.47
N GLU A 63 -8.00 7.69 -3.23
CA GLU A 63 -7.51 8.96 -2.70
C GLU A 63 -5.98 8.99 -2.66
N PHE A 64 -5.37 7.91 -2.21
CA PHE A 64 -3.91 7.81 -2.18
C PHE A 64 -3.30 7.74 -3.58
N LYS A 65 -3.94 7.08 -4.54
CA LYS A 65 -3.51 7.14 -5.95
C LYS A 65 -3.48 8.57 -6.48
N SER A 66 -4.44 9.37 -6.05
CA SER A 66 -4.51 10.78 -6.45
C SER A 66 -3.39 11.63 -5.81
N MET A 67 -3.04 11.35 -4.56
CA MET A 67 -2.01 12.10 -3.84
C MET A 67 -0.58 11.71 -4.19
N LEU A 68 -0.36 10.43 -4.46
CA LEU A 68 0.98 9.89 -4.69
C LEU A 68 1.38 10.06 -6.16
N LYS A 69 2.61 10.51 -6.41
CA LYS A 69 3.13 10.75 -7.75
C LYS A 69 4.15 9.68 -8.17
N TYR A 70 4.89 9.13 -7.22
CA TYR A 70 5.95 8.14 -7.48
C TYR A 70 5.60 6.77 -6.89
N VAL A 71 5.12 6.74 -5.64
CA VAL A 71 4.73 5.49 -4.99
C VAL A 71 3.53 4.89 -5.73
N GLU A 72 3.61 3.63 -6.07
CA GLU A 72 2.52 2.93 -6.73
C GLU A 72 1.52 2.40 -5.71
N VAL A 73 0.23 2.40 -6.07
CA VAL A 73 -0.84 1.78 -5.29
C VAL A 73 -1.46 0.70 -6.15
N VAL A 74 -1.37 -0.54 -5.69
CA VAL A 74 -1.82 -1.72 -6.44
C VAL A 74 -2.93 -2.41 -5.67
N ASN A 75 -4.11 -2.50 -6.27
CA ASN A 75 -5.24 -3.22 -5.67
C ASN A 75 -5.17 -4.70 -6.07
N LEU A 76 -5.01 -5.56 -5.07
CA LEU A 76 -4.93 -7.00 -5.26
C LEU A 76 -6.34 -7.60 -5.17
N GLU A 77 -7.11 -7.49 -6.24
CA GLU A 77 -8.51 -7.89 -6.26
C GLU A 77 -8.72 -9.37 -6.50
N LYS A 78 -7.75 -10.02 -7.17
CA LYS A 78 -7.82 -11.45 -7.52
C LYS A 78 -6.55 -12.15 -7.07
N PRO A 79 -6.61 -13.45 -6.73
CA PRO A 79 -5.40 -14.21 -6.39
C PRO A 79 -4.34 -14.16 -7.48
N GLU A 80 -4.75 -14.09 -8.75
CA GLU A 80 -3.85 -14.04 -9.90
C GLU A 80 -3.02 -12.77 -9.95
N ASP A 81 -3.46 -11.70 -9.27
CA ASP A 81 -2.76 -10.40 -9.26
C ASP A 81 -1.56 -10.40 -8.32
N ILE A 82 -1.51 -11.31 -7.35
CA ILE A 82 -0.55 -11.27 -6.25
C ILE A 82 0.88 -11.48 -6.74
N ILE A 83 1.14 -12.60 -7.41
CA ILE A 83 2.50 -12.95 -7.85
C ILE A 83 3.05 -11.92 -8.82
N PRO A 84 2.32 -11.49 -9.86
CA PRO A 84 2.84 -10.45 -10.76
C PRO A 84 3.18 -9.14 -10.07
N ALA A 85 2.34 -8.70 -9.11
CA ALA A 85 2.57 -7.46 -8.37
C ALA A 85 3.86 -7.54 -7.54
N TYR A 86 4.08 -8.64 -6.83
CA TYR A 86 5.29 -8.82 -6.03
C TYR A 86 6.53 -9.04 -6.89
N LYS A 87 6.40 -9.72 -8.03
CA LYS A 87 7.52 -9.84 -8.97
C LYS A 87 7.97 -8.48 -9.47
N LYS A 88 7.03 -7.61 -9.82
CA LYS A 88 7.34 -6.25 -10.24
C LYS A 88 8.05 -5.46 -9.13
N PHE A 89 7.58 -5.61 -7.89
CA PHE A 89 8.20 -4.98 -6.72
C PHE A 89 9.64 -5.45 -6.47
N LEU A 90 9.99 -6.65 -6.90
CA LEU A 90 11.33 -7.22 -6.72
C LEU A 90 12.28 -6.91 -7.87
N GLU A 91 11.84 -6.26 -8.92
CA GLU A 91 12.70 -5.87 -10.04
C GLU A 91 13.70 -4.78 -9.62
N PRO A 92 14.87 -4.69 -10.28
CA PRO A 92 15.91 -3.72 -9.89
C PRO A 92 15.47 -2.27 -9.88
N ASN A 93 14.58 -1.90 -10.82
CA ASN A 93 14.10 -0.53 -10.98
C ASN A 93 12.68 -0.35 -10.44
N ALA A 94 12.26 -1.18 -9.50
CA ALA A 94 10.93 -1.08 -8.90
C ALA A 94 10.74 0.23 -8.13
N LYS A 95 9.49 0.57 -7.89
CA LYS A 95 9.09 1.73 -7.09
C LYS A 95 8.57 1.26 -5.73
N PRO A 96 8.62 2.13 -4.71
CA PRO A 96 7.87 1.85 -3.48
C PRO A 96 6.41 1.58 -3.83
N THR A 97 5.80 0.59 -3.18
CA THR A 97 4.47 0.12 -3.58
C THR A 97 3.58 -0.11 -2.36
N VAL A 98 2.36 0.41 -2.43
CA VAL A 98 1.29 0.09 -1.50
C VAL A 98 0.45 -1.04 -2.11
N PHE A 99 0.44 -2.20 -1.46
CA PHE A 99 -0.37 -3.34 -1.86
C PHE A 99 -1.66 -3.33 -1.06
N VAL A 100 -2.79 -3.16 -1.74
CA VAL A 100 -4.10 -3.11 -1.10
C VAL A 100 -4.73 -4.50 -1.16
N GLU A 101 -4.96 -5.09 0.01
CA GLU A 101 -5.53 -6.42 0.16
C GLU A 101 -6.99 -6.31 0.63
N TYR A 102 -7.80 -7.28 0.23
CA TYR A 102 -9.22 -7.31 0.58
C TYR A 102 -9.49 -8.55 1.43
N VAL A 103 -9.86 -8.35 2.69
CA VAL A 103 -10.08 -9.44 3.64
C VAL A 103 -11.16 -10.41 3.13
N GLU A 104 -12.16 -9.91 2.42
CA GLU A 104 -13.19 -10.76 1.81
C GLU A 104 -12.62 -11.80 0.84
N ARG A 105 -11.39 -11.58 0.34
CA ARG A 105 -10.72 -12.49 -0.59
C ARG A 105 -9.81 -13.51 0.10
N TYR A 106 -9.73 -13.48 1.44
CA TYR A 106 -8.82 -14.37 2.18
C TYR A 106 -9.33 -15.81 2.29
N GLY A 107 -10.53 -16.12 1.80
CA GLY A 107 -11.04 -17.48 1.78
C GLY A 107 -11.72 -17.94 3.07
N TYR A 108 -12.25 -17.04 3.83
CA TYR A 108 -13.04 -17.36 5.01
C TYR A 108 -14.34 -18.06 4.64
#